data_7bb430535ee9858b72293ee56ecc4e60
#
_entry.id   7bb430535ee9858b72293ee56ecc4e60
#
_cell.length_a   1.000
_cell.length_b   1.000
_cell.length_c   1.000
_cell.angle_alpha   90.00
_cell.angle_beta   90.00
_cell.angle_gamma   90.00
#
_symmetry.space_group_name_H-M   'P 1'
#
loop_
_entity.id
_entity.type
_entity.pdbx_description
1 polymer ?
#
loop_
_entity_poly.entity_id
_entity_poly.type
_entity_poly.pdbx_seq_one_letter_code
_entity_poly.pdbx_strand_id
1 'polypeptide(L)'
;MAELTEIKDTDSDGEADSYKNLTDAWGVSGNYHETNEICPDGKGGYYIAVGTASYNGPTFYNVKGEYSKTGRRGRNFSSVKWKGWIMHYSKDGVVTPHASGFRMHNGITRDKMGNIWATDNQGDWRATTPLYHIEKGNFYGHPSSLVWDPKWPKGKDPLKMPLTEIDAMRTRASVLLPHKEFNRSASEPAQVPKNFGPFADQLLIPDNNGTRISRVMLEKVQGKYQGACTHFFNDVGLKTGGNRAVFTDDGKTLFVGHTVRGWGKPGEGLTRITYLGKEPFDVKHVKLSETGFDLKFTHSFDKKSLASKDFSVRSFRYEDKWSYGGPQLDKRNEKVTSVESNEGDTIVLNVQNLEAGRVYWIEISKNSKLMSESGEPLMNKQFCYTLNQLVK
;
A
#
# COMPACT_ATOMS: atom_id res chain seq x y z
N MET A 1 16.96 3.19 -14.98
CA MET A 1 18.13 4.06 -14.73
C MET A 1 18.38 4.14 -13.23
N ALA A 2 19.60 4.43 -12.82
CA ALA A 2 20.00 4.51 -11.43
C ALA A 2 20.33 5.95 -11.03
N GLU A 3 19.58 6.90 -11.52
CA GLU A 3 19.83 8.31 -11.28
C GLU A 3 18.53 9.10 -11.18
N LEU A 4 18.60 10.25 -10.52
CA LEU A 4 17.58 11.29 -10.55
C LEU A 4 18.09 12.36 -11.51
N THR A 5 17.36 12.58 -12.60
CA THR A 5 17.72 13.53 -13.65
C THR A 5 16.68 14.65 -13.71
N GLU A 6 17.13 15.89 -13.68
CA GLU A 6 16.31 17.06 -14.01
C GLU A 6 16.30 17.21 -15.54
N ILE A 7 15.13 17.36 -16.11
CA ILE A 7 14.91 17.56 -17.56
C ILE A 7 14.18 18.89 -17.73
N LYS A 8 14.69 19.76 -18.59
CA LYS A 8 14.08 21.07 -18.87
C LYS A 8 14.02 21.32 -20.38
N ASP A 9 12.96 21.98 -20.76
CA ASP A 9 12.81 22.73 -21.98
C ASP A 9 13.14 24.18 -21.62
N THR A 10 14.30 24.69 -22.10
CA THR A 10 14.82 26.01 -21.68
C THR A 10 14.43 27.13 -22.64
N ASP A 11 13.97 26.80 -23.87
CA ASP A 11 13.54 27.76 -24.87
C ASP A 11 12.01 27.71 -25.14
N SER A 12 11.29 26.78 -24.49
CA SER A 12 9.82 26.63 -24.54
C SER A 12 9.30 26.22 -25.93
N ASP A 13 10.07 25.43 -26.67
CA ASP A 13 9.68 24.89 -27.99
C ASP A 13 8.87 23.57 -27.87
N GLY A 14 8.73 22.99 -26.65
CA GLY A 14 8.04 21.75 -26.36
C GLY A 14 8.94 20.52 -26.38
N GLU A 15 10.24 20.67 -26.65
CA GLU A 15 11.24 19.61 -26.58
C GLU A 15 12.24 19.87 -25.46
N ALA A 16 12.67 18.82 -24.80
CA ALA A 16 13.65 18.95 -23.72
C ALA A 16 15.07 19.08 -24.26
N ASP A 17 15.75 20.15 -23.88
CA ASP A 17 17.11 20.51 -24.34
C ASP A 17 18.16 20.50 -23.20
N SER A 18 17.74 20.41 -21.95
CA SER A 18 18.64 20.33 -20.80
C SER A 18 18.41 19.07 -19.97
N TYR A 19 19.47 18.31 -19.76
CA TYR A 19 19.48 17.07 -18.97
C TYR A 19 20.57 17.16 -17.90
N LYS A 20 20.18 17.30 -16.63
CA LYS A 20 21.12 17.43 -15.51
C LYS A 20 20.95 16.25 -14.55
N ASN A 21 22.00 15.44 -14.40
CA ASN A 21 22.05 14.44 -13.33
C ASN A 21 22.10 15.16 -11.97
N LEU A 22 21.09 14.94 -11.14
CA LEU A 22 21.03 15.48 -9.77
C LEU A 22 21.73 14.57 -8.79
N THR A 23 21.59 13.25 -8.94
CA THR A 23 22.29 12.24 -8.14
C THR A 23 22.19 10.86 -8.75
N ASP A 24 23.24 10.06 -8.58
CA ASP A 24 23.33 8.65 -8.88
C ASP A 24 23.87 7.84 -7.68
N ALA A 25 23.55 8.30 -6.46
CA ALA A 25 24.16 7.81 -5.21
C ALA A 25 23.81 6.36 -4.83
N TRP A 26 22.93 5.69 -5.58
CA TRP A 26 22.59 4.28 -5.40
C TRP A 26 23.11 3.41 -6.54
N GLY A 27 23.20 2.09 -6.28
CA GLY A 27 23.73 1.17 -7.25
C GLY A 27 22.69 0.59 -8.20
N VAL A 28 23.15 0.02 -9.32
CA VAL A 28 22.35 -0.73 -10.32
C VAL A 28 22.87 -2.14 -10.42
N SER A 29 21.98 -3.11 -10.52
CA SER A 29 22.33 -4.52 -10.66
C SER A 29 21.80 -5.20 -11.93
N GLY A 30 21.27 -4.43 -12.89
CA GLY A 30 20.73 -4.97 -14.13
C GLY A 30 19.46 -5.80 -13.96
N ASN A 31 18.66 -5.50 -12.93
CA ASN A 31 17.43 -6.19 -12.60
C ASN A 31 16.24 -5.22 -12.67
N TYR A 32 15.02 -5.72 -12.82
CA TYR A 32 13.83 -4.88 -12.98
C TYR A 32 13.25 -4.32 -11.65
N HIS A 33 13.74 -4.76 -10.48
CA HIS A 33 13.44 -4.11 -9.19
C HIS A 33 14.45 -3.00 -8.91
N GLU A 34 14.44 -1.98 -9.73
CA GLU A 34 15.36 -0.85 -9.63
C GLU A 34 14.71 0.35 -8.90
N THR A 35 14.97 1.56 -9.34
CA THR A 35 14.33 2.78 -8.84
C THR A 35 12.95 2.89 -9.47
N ASN A 36 11.90 2.74 -8.66
CA ASN A 36 10.55 2.58 -9.17
C ASN A 36 9.72 3.86 -9.08
N GLU A 37 10.04 4.75 -8.13
CA GLU A 37 9.20 5.90 -7.82
C GLU A 37 9.97 7.03 -7.19
N ILE A 38 9.49 8.24 -7.42
CA ILE A 38 9.89 9.45 -6.71
C ILE A 38 8.66 10.15 -6.14
N CYS A 39 8.80 10.80 -4.98
CA CYS A 39 7.74 11.56 -4.33
C CYS A 39 8.30 12.88 -3.81
N PRO A 40 7.74 14.05 -4.17
CA PRO A 40 8.16 15.32 -3.62
C PRO A 40 8.03 15.37 -2.09
N ASP A 41 9.05 15.90 -1.40
CA ASP A 41 9.04 16.04 0.06
C ASP A 41 8.24 17.28 0.54
N GLY A 42 7.80 18.13 -0.39
CA GLY A 42 7.10 19.38 -0.12
C GLY A 42 8.01 20.51 0.36
N LYS A 43 9.35 20.34 0.26
CA LYS A 43 10.37 21.31 0.66
C LYS A 43 11.43 21.54 -0.44
N GLY A 44 11.15 21.07 -1.65
CA GLY A 44 12.03 21.15 -2.81
C GLY A 44 13.00 19.97 -2.97
N GLY A 45 12.83 18.92 -2.19
CA GLY A 45 13.52 17.65 -2.31
C GLY A 45 12.58 16.50 -2.70
N TYR A 46 13.13 15.28 -2.70
CA TYR A 46 12.41 14.08 -3.15
C TYR A 46 12.71 12.85 -2.28
N TYR A 47 11.71 12.02 -2.05
CA TYR A 47 11.90 10.63 -1.63
C TYR A 47 12.00 9.75 -2.85
N ILE A 48 12.94 8.80 -2.83
CA ILE A 48 13.26 7.94 -3.97
C ILE A 48 13.18 6.48 -3.52
N ALA A 49 12.33 5.72 -4.18
CA ALA A 49 12.09 4.31 -3.87
C ALA A 49 13.05 3.42 -4.65
N VAL A 50 14.02 2.80 -3.97
CA VAL A 50 15.03 1.90 -4.56
C VAL A 50 14.73 0.47 -4.15
N GLY A 51 14.13 -0.33 -5.05
CA GLY A 51 13.72 -1.70 -4.79
C GLY A 51 14.88 -2.66 -4.53
N THR A 52 14.63 -3.72 -3.75
CA THR A 52 15.56 -4.84 -3.64
C THR A 52 15.60 -5.61 -4.95
N ALA A 53 16.79 -5.95 -5.44
CA ALA A 53 16.94 -6.70 -6.68
C ALA A 53 16.27 -8.08 -6.58
N SER A 54 15.46 -8.42 -7.58
CA SER A 54 14.89 -9.75 -7.79
C SER A 54 15.50 -10.39 -9.02
N TYR A 55 16.07 -11.57 -8.88
CA TYR A 55 16.79 -12.23 -9.97
C TYR A 55 15.85 -12.76 -11.06
N ASN A 56 16.05 -12.30 -12.31
CA ASN A 56 15.35 -12.79 -13.50
C ASN A 56 16.28 -13.04 -14.67
N GLY A 57 17.50 -13.50 -14.41
CA GLY A 57 18.48 -13.76 -15.46
C GLY A 57 19.89 -13.31 -15.06
N PRO A 58 20.83 -13.21 -15.98
CA PRO A 58 22.22 -12.84 -15.72
C PRO A 58 22.31 -11.37 -15.29
N THR A 59 22.18 -11.12 -14.00
CA THR A 59 22.07 -9.79 -13.41
C THR A 59 23.40 -9.11 -13.10
N PHE A 60 24.51 -9.79 -13.31
CA PHE A 60 25.81 -9.32 -12.81
C PHE A 60 26.71 -8.67 -13.86
N TYR A 61 26.29 -8.61 -15.11
CA TYR A 61 27.14 -8.07 -16.17
C TYR A 61 27.27 -6.55 -16.18
N ASN A 62 26.30 -5.84 -15.54
CA ASN A 62 26.27 -4.38 -15.53
C ASN A 62 26.01 -3.84 -14.11
N VAL A 63 26.80 -4.26 -13.12
CA VAL A 63 26.73 -3.73 -11.77
C VAL A 63 27.39 -2.37 -11.70
N LYS A 64 26.63 -1.33 -11.27
CA LYS A 64 27.14 0.00 -10.94
C LYS A 64 27.05 0.20 -9.43
N GLY A 65 28.11 0.74 -8.84
CA GLY A 65 28.17 1.09 -7.41
C GLY A 65 28.80 -0.01 -6.55
N GLU A 66 28.84 0.26 -5.23
CA GLU A 66 29.39 -0.66 -4.23
C GLU A 66 28.59 -1.96 -4.18
N TYR A 67 29.29 -3.08 -4.15
CA TYR A 67 28.71 -4.41 -4.22
C TYR A 67 28.84 -5.16 -2.87
N SER A 68 27.79 -5.82 -2.41
CA SER A 68 27.79 -6.70 -1.25
C SER A 68 27.77 -8.18 -1.63
N LYS A 69 28.58 -9.00 -0.95
CA LYS A 69 28.55 -10.47 -1.06
C LYS A 69 27.52 -11.11 -0.13
N THR A 70 27.00 -10.39 0.86
CA THR A 70 25.97 -10.82 1.81
C THR A 70 24.62 -10.22 1.50
N GLY A 71 23.54 -10.67 2.14
CA GLY A 71 22.18 -10.22 1.89
C GLY A 71 21.58 -10.79 0.60
N ARG A 72 22.13 -11.87 0.06
CA ARG A 72 21.80 -12.48 -1.22
C ARG A 72 21.36 -13.92 -1.06
N ARG A 73 20.19 -14.26 -1.59
CA ARG A 73 19.72 -15.66 -1.64
C ARG A 73 18.65 -15.84 -2.72
N GLY A 74 18.94 -16.67 -3.72
CA GLY A 74 18.00 -16.96 -4.80
C GLY A 74 17.56 -15.69 -5.54
N ARG A 75 16.27 -15.35 -5.46
CA ARG A 75 15.69 -14.15 -6.09
C ARG A 75 15.89 -12.87 -5.27
N ASN A 76 16.24 -13.00 -4.00
CA ASN A 76 16.45 -11.86 -3.10
C ASN A 76 17.90 -11.48 -3.09
N PHE A 77 18.22 -10.32 -3.57
CA PHE A 77 19.48 -9.73 -3.26
C PHE A 77 19.51 -8.23 -3.27
N SER A 78 20.17 -7.72 -2.25
CA SER A 78 20.58 -6.33 -2.12
C SER A 78 22.06 -6.22 -2.49
N SER A 79 22.38 -6.61 -3.74
CA SER A 79 23.77 -6.74 -4.16
C SER A 79 24.51 -5.41 -4.29
N VAL A 80 23.82 -4.33 -4.58
CA VAL A 80 24.39 -3.00 -4.76
C VAL A 80 23.81 -2.00 -3.77
N LYS A 81 24.53 -0.90 -3.57
CA LYS A 81 24.26 0.07 -2.52
C LYS A 81 22.83 0.62 -2.55
N TRP A 82 22.24 0.73 -1.39
CA TRP A 82 20.91 1.26 -1.11
C TRP A 82 19.73 0.47 -1.69
N LYS A 83 19.94 -0.74 -2.19
CA LYS A 83 18.80 -1.62 -2.57
C LYS A 83 17.93 -1.96 -1.35
N GLY A 84 16.60 -1.85 -1.55
CA GLY A 84 15.60 -2.04 -0.50
C GLY A 84 15.44 -0.85 0.45
N TRP A 85 15.82 0.35 -0.01
CA TRP A 85 15.72 1.59 0.75
C TRP A 85 14.81 2.62 0.10
N ILE A 86 14.27 3.52 0.91
CA ILE A 86 13.81 4.83 0.49
C ILE A 86 14.93 5.81 0.82
N MET A 87 15.42 6.52 -0.20
CA MET A 87 16.42 7.57 -0.08
C MET A 87 15.73 8.92 -0.05
N HIS A 88 16.34 9.91 0.61
CA HIS A 88 15.89 11.31 0.57
C HIS A 88 16.96 12.17 -0.08
N TYR A 89 16.57 12.85 -1.15
CA TYR A 89 17.35 13.91 -1.81
C TYR A 89 16.81 15.27 -1.34
N SER A 90 17.61 16.06 -0.63
CA SER A 90 17.19 17.38 -0.18
C SER A 90 17.28 18.42 -1.29
N LYS A 91 16.63 19.58 -1.10
CA LYS A 91 16.74 20.72 -2.02
C LYS A 91 18.18 21.19 -2.24
N ASP A 92 19.07 20.95 -1.28
CA ASP A 92 20.48 21.34 -1.34
C ASP A 92 21.36 20.25 -1.98
N GLY A 93 20.76 19.21 -2.56
CA GLY A 93 21.45 18.14 -3.27
C GLY A 93 22.05 17.03 -2.39
N VAL A 94 21.71 17.01 -1.09
CA VAL A 94 22.25 16.00 -0.16
C VAL A 94 21.36 14.76 -0.19
N VAL A 95 21.99 13.59 -0.46
CA VAL A 95 21.32 12.28 -0.43
C VAL A 95 21.54 11.58 0.91
N THR A 96 20.46 11.21 1.56
CA THR A 96 20.51 10.49 2.85
C THR A 96 19.60 9.26 2.85
N PRO A 97 19.97 8.15 3.52
CA PRO A 97 19.09 7.03 3.74
C PRO A 97 17.93 7.45 4.66
N HIS A 98 16.70 7.12 4.26
CA HIS A 98 15.51 7.50 5.01
C HIS A 98 14.89 6.32 5.76
N ALA A 99 14.58 5.23 5.05
CA ALA A 99 13.97 4.02 5.61
C ALA A 99 14.38 2.79 4.82
N SER A 100 14.38 1.62 5.45
CA SER A 100 14.85 0.38 4.85
C SER A 100 13.85 -0.78 4.97
N GLY A 101 14.15 -1.89 4.33
CA GLY A 101 13.37 -3.11 4.49
C GLY A 101 12.30 -3.30 3.44
N PHE A 102 12.46 -2.74 2.25
CA PHE A 102 11.51 -2.88 1.15
C PHE A 102 11.95 -3.92 0.13
N ARG A 103 10.96 -4.55 -0.51
CA ARG A 103 11.18 -5.50 -1.60
C ARG A 103 11.04 -4.81 -2.97
N MET A 104 9.84 -4.42 -3.32
CA MET A 104 9.49 -3.69 -4.54
C MET A 104 8.35 -2.74 -4.21
N HIS A 105 8.70 -1.62 -3.61
CA HIS A 105 7.77 -0.55 -3.30
C HIS A 105 7.51 0.25 -4.59
N ASN A 106 6.45 -0.13 -5.29
CA ASN A 106 6.07 0.42 -6.60
C ASN A 106 5.18 1.65 -6.48
N GLY A 107 4.99 2.18 -5.28
CA GLY A 107 4.26 3.41 -5.05
C GLY A 107 4.72 4.07 -3.78
N ILE A 108 5.02 5.36 -3.85
CA ILE A 108 5.30 6.21 -2.72
C ILE A 108 4.56 7.53 -2.93
N THR A 109 3.84 7.99 -1.92
CA THR A 109 3.11 9.25 -1.98
C THR A 109 3.21 10.01 -0.68
N ARG A 110 2.99 11.32 -0.74
CA ARG A 110 2.89 12.21 0.41
C ARG A 110 1.44 12.71 0.51
N ASP A 111 0.81 12.48 1.68
CA ASP A 111 -0.53 13.02 1.92
C ASP A 111 -0.50 14.52 2.26
N LYS A 112 -1.68 15.14 2.34
CA LYS A 112 -1.83 16.56 2.67
C LYS A 112 -1.33 16.94 4.06
N MET A 113 -1.25 15.97 4.98
CA MET A 113 -0.72 16.15 6.33
C MET A 113 0.81 16.02 6.38
N GLY A 114 1.44 15.63 5.27
CA GLY A 114 2.87 15.43 5.17
C GLY A 114 3.35 14.02 5.52
N ASN A 115 2.44 13.08 5.81
CA ASN A 115 2.83 11.68 6.00
C ASN A 115 3.27 11.08 4.66
N ILE A 116 4.27 10.21 4.72
CA ILE A 116 4.73 9.43 3.57
C ILE A 116 4.12 8.03 3.65
N TRP A 117 3.53 7.61 2.56
CA TRP A 117 2.92 6.30 2.39
C TRP A 117 3.64 5.54 1.29
N ALA A 118 3.93 4.27 1.54
CA ALA A 118 4.48 3.40 0.50
C ALA A 118 3.76 2.05 0.46
N THR A 119 3.49 1.57 -0.75
CA THR A 119 3.04 0.20 -0.98
C THR A 119 4.24 -0.69 -1.27
N ASP A 120 4.18 -1.97 -0.91
CA ASP A 120 5.14 -2.97 -1.34
C ASP A 120 4.40 -4.18 -1.93
N ASN A 121 5.00 -4.87 -2.87
CA ASN A 121 4.35 -5.96 -3.55
C ASN A 121 4.58 -7.30 -2.87
N GLN A 122 3.56 -8.16 -2.86
CA GLN A 122 3.72 -9.56 -2.45
C GLN A 122 4.94 -10.19 -3.14
N GLY A 123 5.67 -11.00 -2.42
CA GLY A 123 6.82 -11.72 -2.92
C GLY A 123 7.72 -12.22 -1.80
N ASP A 124 8.99 -12.35 -2.09
CA ASP A 124 9.98 -12.75 -1.10
C ASP A 124 9.96 -11.78 0.10
N TRP A 125 9.85 -12.33 1.31
CA TRP A 125 9.71 -11.55 2.56
C TRP A 125 8.47 -10.64 2.60
N ARG A 126 7.45 -10.93 1.80
CA ARG A 126 6.15 -10.25 1.76
C ARG A 126 5.04 -11.28 1.54
N ALA A 127 4.37 -11.67 2.62
CA ALA A 127 3.29 -12.64 2.56
C ALA A 127 2.10 -12.14 1.73
N THR A 128 1.80 -10.85 1.83
CA THR A 128 0.75 -10.17 1.05
C THR A 128 1.20 -8.77 0.66
N THR A 129 0.31 -7.95 0.16
CA THR A 129 0.58 -6.57 -0.27
C THR A 129 0.36 -5.60 0.89
N PRO A 130 1.39 -4.93 1.43
CA PRO A 130 1.24 -3.97 2.51
C PRO A 130 1.15 -2.53 2.01
N LEU A 131 0.47 -1.68 2.81
CA LEU A 131 0.63 -0.23 2.84
C LEU A 131 1.31 0.17 4.13
N TYR A 132 2.41 0.92 4.02
CA TYR A 132 3.20 1.39 5.15
C TYR A 132 3.08 2.89 5.35
N HIS A 133 3.02 3.34 6.60
CA HIS A 133 3.36 4.70 7.00
C HIS A 133 4.88 4.79 7.18
N ILE A 134 5.54 5.66 6.42
CA ILE A 134 7.00 5.73 6.38
C ILE A 134 7.53 6.74 7.39
N GLU A 135 8.34 6.26 8.32
CA GLU A 135 9.02 7.05 9.32
C GLU A 135 10.54 6.91 9.15
N LYS A 136 11.29 8.01 9.32
CA LYS A 136 12.75 8.02 9.17
C LYS A 136 13.43 7.06 10.15
N GLY A 137 14.36 6.25 9.63
CA GLY A 137 15.14 5.30 10.42
C GLY A 137 14.46 3.96 10.66
N ASN A 138 13.20 3.79 10.25
CA ASN A 138 12.49 2.54 10.46
C ASN A 138 12.87 1.47 9.43
N PHE A 139 12.78 0.21 9.88
CA PHE A 139 12.98 -1.00 9.06
C PHE A 139 11.64 -1.69 8.82
N TYR A 140 11.33 -1.98 7.55
CA TYR A 140 10.03 -2.52 7.10
C TYR A 140 10.07 -4.01 6.74
N GLY A 141 11.11 -4.73 7.16
CA GLY A 141 11.13 -6.18 7.28
C GLY A 141 11.82 -6.97 6.16
N HIS A 142 12.23 -6.38 5.02
CA HIS A 142 13.03 -7.12 4.05
C HIS A 142 14.52 -7.13 4.46
N PRO A 143 15.07 -8.27 4.93
CA PRO A 143 16.38 -8.26 5.59
C PRO A 143 17.54 -7.93 4.66
N SER A 144 17.46 -8.22 3.36
CA SER A 144 18.54 -7.92 2.43
C SER A 144 18.99 -6.46 2.42
N SER A 145 18.10 -5.53 2.74
CA SER A 145 18.42 -4.09 2.79
C SER A 145 19.40 -3.72 3.92
N LEU A 146 19.42 -4.53 4.98
CA LEU A 146 20.24 -4.27 6.17
C LEU A 146 21.74 -4.24 5.89
N VAL A 147 22.21 -4.89 4.81
CA VAL A 147 23.64 -4.84 4.44
C VAL A 147 24.14 -3.41 4.15
N TRP A 148 23.19 -2.50 3.87
CA TRP A 148 23.50 -1.09 3.62
C TRP A 148 23.18 -0.17 4.79
N ASP A 149 22.66 -0.70 5.90
CA ASP A 149 22.49 0.08 7.11
C ASP A 149 23.89 0.42 7.68
N PRO A 150 24.22 1.70 7.88
CA PRO A 150 25.51 2.08 8.45
C PRO A 150 25.80 1.47 9.84
N LYS A 151 24.75 1.07 10.56
CA LYS A 151 24.85 0.43 11.89
C LYS A 151 24.96 -1.09 11.80
N TRP A 152 24.77 -1.70 10.61
CA TRP A 152 24.81 -3.14 10.44
C TRP A 152 26.25 -3.65 10.49
N PRO A 153 26.54 -4.72 11.27
CA PRO A 153 27.89 -5.26 11.35
C PRO A 153 28.43 -5.71 9.99
N LYS A 154 29.56 -5.16 9.60
CA LYS A 154 30.20 -5.45 8.31
C LYS A 154 30.43 -6.96 8.14
N GLY A 155 30.00 -7.51 7.00
CA GLY A 155 30.17 -8.93 6.67
C GLY A 155 29.13 -9.87 7.31
N LYS A 156 28.29 -9.40 8.26
CA LYS A 156 27.19 -10.20 8.80
C LYS A 156 26.09 -10.34 7.73
N ASP A 157 25.70 -11.58 7.43
CA ASP A 157 24.61 -11.83 6.48
C ASP A 157 23.24 -11.73 7.17
N PRO A 158 22.42 -10.72 6.87
CA PRO A 158 21.11 -10.57 7.50
C PRO A 158 20.11 -11.67 7.15
N LEU A 159 20.33 -12.41 6.06
CA LEU A 159 19.48 -13.55 5.68
C LEU A 159 19.68 -14.79 6.56
N LYS A 160 20.70 -14.78 7.40
CA LYS A 160 20.95 -15.82 8.42
C LYS A 160 20.31 -15.53 9.77
N MET A 161 19.63 -14.38 9.92
CA MET A 161 18.93 -14.04 11.15
C MET A 161 17.70 -14.94 11.37
N PRO A 162 17.40 -15.29 12.62
CA PRO A 162 16.11 -15.86 12.99
C PRO A 162 14.95 -14.93 12.61
N LEU A 163 13.82 -15.49 12.16
CA LEU A 163 12.62 -14.71 11.82
C LEU A 163 12.13 -13.86 12.99
N THR A 164 12.25 -14.39 14.22
CA THR A 164 11.85 -13.68 15.44
C THR A 164 12.64 -12.39 15.67
N GLU A 165 13.94 -12.38 15.33
CA GLU A 165 14.75 -11.16 15.40
C GLU A 165 14.36 -10.15 14.33
N ILE A 166 14.12 -10.62 13.08
CA ILE A 166 13.65 -9.75 11.99
C ILE A 166 12.29 -9.14 12.34
N ASP A 167 11.39 -9.94 12.90
CA ASP A 167 10.05 -9.48 13.29
C ASP A 167 10.07 -8.48 14.44
N ALA A 168 11.00 -8.63 15.38
CA ALA A 168 11.20 -7.68 16.48
C ALA A 168 11.71 -6.31 16.02
N MET A 169 12.48 -6.27 14.92
CA MET A 169 12.99 -5.03 14.32
C MET A 169 11.96 -4.34 13.40
N ARG A 170 10.98 -5.09 12.90
CA ARG A 170 10.10 -4.67 11.82
C ARG A 170 9.04 -3.68 12.27
N THR A 171 8.91 -2.58 11.53
CA THR A 171 7.71 -1.73 11.55
C THR A 171 6.59 -2.42 10.78
N ARG A 172 5.45 -2.62 11.42
CA ARG A 172 4.30 -3.31 10.80
C ARG A 172 3.60 -2.44 9.77
N ALA A 173 2.99 -3.08 8.77
CA ALA A 173 2.13 -2.39 7.80
C ALA A 173 0.93 -1.75 8.49
N SER A 174 0.57 -0.53 8.06
CA SER A 174 -0.67 0.11 8.51
C SER A 174 -1.90 -0.63 8.01
N VAL A 175 -1.87 -1.09 6.76
CA VAL A 175 -2.93 -1.91 6.17
C VAL A 175 -2.32 -3.01 5.32
N LEU A 176 -2.80 -4.22 5.49
CA LEU A 176 -2.51 -5.36 4.62
C LEU A 176 -3.67 -5.53 3.64
N LEU A 177 -3.35 -5.54 2.35
CA LEU A 177 -4.30 -5.81 1.27
C LEU A 177 -4.16 -7.29 0.88
N PRO A 178 -5.10 -8.18 1.27
CA PRO A 178 -5.05 -9.60 0.92
C PRO A 178 -4.87 -9.82 -0.59
N HIS A 179 -3.81 -10.57 -0.93
CA HIS A 179 -3.42 -10.81 -2.31
C HIS A 179 -4.50 -11.55 -3.10
N LYS A 180 -4.78 -11.09 -4.32
CA LYS A 180 -5.84 -11.53 -5.22
C LYS A 180 -7.26 -11.10 -4.82
N GLU A 181 -7.54 -10.92 -3.53
CA GLU A 181 -8.85 -10.46 -3.07
C GLU A 181 -8.97 -8.95 -3.27
N PHE A 182 -8.09 -8.15 -2.69
CA PHE A 182 -8.16 -6.68 -2.79
C PHE A 182 -7.13 -6.11 -3.75
N ASN A 183 -5.90 -6.62 -3.75
CA ASN A 183 -4.84 -6.13 -4.62
C ASN A 183 -3.83 -7.24 -4.93
N ARG A 184 -3.28 -7.28 -6.13
CA ARG A 184 -2.24 -8.25 -6.52
C ARG A 184 -0.85 -7.63 -6.55
N SER A 185 -0.79 -6.38 -6.98
CA SER A 185 0.46 -5.66 -7.15
C SER A 185 0.19 -4.17 -6.99
N ALA A 186 0.20 -3.72 -5.73
CA ALA A 186 -0.09 -2.34 -5.43
C ALA A 186 0.89 -1.38 -6.10
N SER A 187 0.35 -0.29 -6.58
CA SER A 187 1.10 0.81 -7.15
C SER A 187 0.93 2.08 -6.32
N GLU A 188 1.11 3.26 -6.90
CA GLU A 188 1.10 4.53 -6.19
C GLU A 188 -0.24 4.81 -5.51
N PRO A 189 -0.26 5.05 -4.19
CA PRO A 189 -1.45 5.52 -3.50
C PRO A 189 -1.79 6.96 -3.89
N ALA A 190 -3.05 7.22 -4.22
CA ALA A 190 -3.56 8.57 -4.48
C ALA A 190 -4.54 8.99 -3.38
N GLN A 191 -4.29 10.13 -2.70
CA GLN A 191 -5.21 10.64 -1.69
C GLN A 191 -6.45 11.26 -2.34
N VAL A 192 -7.63 10.83 -1.91
CA VAL A 192 -8.92 11.32 -2.41
C VAL A 192 -9.13 12.78 -1.99
N PRO A 193 -9.32 13.71 -2.95
CA PRO A 193 -9.63 15.10 -2.63
C PRO A 193 -11.08 15.27 -2.16
N LYS A 194 -11.37 16.38 -1.48
CA LYS A 194 -12.71 16.67 -0.93
C LYS A 194 -13.83 16.71 -1.98
N ASN A 195 -13.49 17.04 -3.22
CA ASN A 195 -14.45 17.19 -4.31
C ASN A 195 -14.73 15.89 -5.09
N PHE A 196 -14.14 14.77 -4.67
CA PHE A 196 -14.31 13.47 -5.33
C PHE A 196 -15.17 12.50 -4.50
N GLY A 197 -16.39 12.92 -4.18
CA GLY A 197 -17.36 12.10 -3.47
C GLY A 197 -17.11 11.98 -1.96
N PRO A 198 -17.70 10.96 -1.30
CA PRO A 198 -17.78 10.89 0.16
C PRO A 198 -16.50 10.38 0.84
N PHE A 199 -15.49 9.94 0.08
CA PHE A 199 -14.32 9.23 0.60
C PHE A 199 -13.08 10.12 0.76
N ALA A 200 -13.26 11.42 0.95
CA ALA A 200 -12.17 12.37 1.14
C ALA A 200 -11.13 11.89 2.17
N ASP A 201 -9.86 12.20 1.89
CA ASP A 201 -8.68 11.87 2.70
C ASP A 201 -8.31 10.38 2.80
N GLN A 202 -9.10 9.48 2.18
CA GLN A 202 -8.74 8.07 2.01
C GLN A 202 -7.72 7.89 0.89
N LEU A 203 -7.11 6.71 0.82
CA LEU A 203 -6.15 6.40 -0.24
C LEU A 203 -6.76 5.43 -1.26
N LEU A 204 -6.61 5.73 -2.53
CA LEU A 204 -6.90 4.82 -3.64
C LEU A 204 -5.60 4.21 -4.14
N ILE A 205 -5.57 2.88 -4.26
CA ILE A 205 -4.36 2.13 -4.64
C ILE A 205 -4.68 1.29 -5.88
N PRO A 206 -4.21 1.67 -7.07
CA PRO A 206 -4.38 0.87 -8.27
C PRO A 206 -3.66 -0.48 -8.18
N ASP A 207 -4.17 -1.48 -8.87
CA ASP A 207 -3.57 -2.81 -8.99
C ASP A 207 -2.85 -2.94 -10.33
N ASN A 208 -1.53 -2.97 -10.29
CA ASN A 208 -0.69 -3.10 -11.47
C ASN A 208 -0.77 -4.49 -12.15
N ASN A 209 -1.46 -5.45 -11.56
CA ASN A 209 -1.66 -6.80 -12.11
C ASN A 209 -3.14 -7.23 -12.10
N GLY A 210 -4.04 -6.27 -12.04
CA GLY A 210 -5.49 -6.50 -12.05
C GLY A 210 -6.22 -5.31 -12.64
N THR A 211 -7.56 -5.42 -12.66
CA THR A 211 -8.49 -4.38 -13.10
C THR A 211 -9.19 -3.75 -11.91
N ARG A 212 -8.41 -3.40 -10.87
CA ARG A 212 -8.92 -2.97 -9.56
C ARG A 212 -8.27 -1.69 -9.08
N ILE A 213 -9.02 -1.01 -8.23
CA ILE A 213 -8.50 0.03 -7.33
C ILE A 213 -8.99 -0.32 -5.92
N SER A 214 -8.07 -0.48 -4.99
CA SER A 214 -8.39 -0.65 -3.58
C SER A 214 -8.60 0.70 -2.93
N ARG A 215 -9.55 0.80 -2.01
CA ARG A 215 -9.79 1.96 -1.17
C ARG A 215 -9.33 1.65 0.25
N VAL A 216 -8.53 2.52 0.85
CA VAL A 216 -7.98 2.35 2.19
C VAL A 216 -8.47 3.45 3.11
N MET A 217 -9.02 3.02 4.24
CA MET A 217 -9.50 3.83 5.35
C MET A 217 -8.49 3.73 6.49
N LEU A 218 -7.92 4.85 6.91
CA LEU A 218 -6.89 4.91 7.93
C LEU A 218 -7.41 5.55 9.21
N GLU A 219 -6.91 5.07 10.34
CA GLU A 219 -7.08 5.70 11.64
C GLU A 219 -5.82 5.61 12.49
N LYS A 220 -5.71 6.44 13.53
CA LYS A 220 -4.66 6.34 14.54
C LYS A 220 -5.19 5.71 15.81
N VAL A 221 -4.58 4.58 16.21
CA VAL A 221 -4.82 3.95 17.50
C VAL A 221 -3.51 3.95 18.27
N GLN A 222 -3.50 4.48 19.47
CA GLN A 222 -2.30 4.64 20.30
C GLN A 222 -1.12 5.29 19.54
N GLY A 223 -1.40 6.30 18.69
CA GLY A 223 -0.40 7.04 17.93
C GLY A 223 0.13 6.34 16.67
N LYS A 224 -0.26 5.10 16.39
CA LYS A 224 0.13 4.35 15.18
C LYS A 224 -1.03 4.24 14.20
N TYR A 225 -0.71 4.32 12.90
CA TYR A 225 -1.70 4.14 11.86
C TYR A 225 -2.02 2.66 11.64
N GLN A 226 -3.31 2.39 11.53
CA GLN A 226 -3.89 1.12 11.10
C GLN A 226 -5.20 1.40 10.36
N GLY A 227 -5.92 0.37 9.89
CA GLY A 227 -7.19 0.61 9.24
C GLY A 227 -7.65 -0.52 8.36
N ALA A 228 -8.63 -0.22 7.50
CA ALA A 228 -9.27 -1.18 6.64
C ALA A 228 -9.04 -0.90 5.15
N CYS A 229 -9.20 -1.94 4.34
CA CYS A 229 -9.32 -1.82 2.90
C CYS A 229 -10.62 -2.44 2.39
N THR A 230 -11.08 -1.94 1.25
CA THR A 230 -12.19 -2.45 0.45
C THR A 230 -11.93 -2.15 -1.03
N HIS A 231 -12.87 -2.47 -1.91
CA HIS A 231 -12.79 -2.08 -3.31
C HIS A 231 -13.29 -0.65 -3.53
N PHE A 232 -12.62 0.11 -4.39
CA PHE A 232 -13.15 1.30 -5.05
C PHE A 232 -13.68 0.92 -6.43
N PHE A 233 -12.87 0.17 -7.21
CA PHE A 233 -13.27 -0.54 -8.43
C PHE A 233 -12.85 -2.00 -8.34
N ASN A 234 -13.68 -2.89 -8.83
CA ASN A 234 -13.41 -4.33 -8.86
C ASN A 234 -13.85 -4.94 -10.19
N ASP A 235 -12.89 -5.11 -11.09
CA ASP A 235 -13.06 -5.77 -12.38
C ASP A 235 -14.11 -5.14 -13.33
N VAL A 236 -14.45 -3.86 -13.12
CA VAL A 236 -15.44 -3.13 -13.94
C VAL A 236 -14.81 -1.86 -14.49
N GLY A 237 -14.81 -1.69 -15.82
CA GLY A 237 -14.46 -0.44 -16.50
C GLY A 237 -12.99 -0.06 -16.51
N LEU A 238 -12.11 -0.81 -15.85
CA LEU A 238 -10.68 -0.53 -15.81
C LEU A 238 -9.91 -1.49 -16.74
N LYS A 239 -8.86 -0.96 -17.37
CA LYS A 239 -7.81 -1.80 -17.99
C LYS A 239 -6.92 -2.42 -16.92
N THR A 240 -6.21 -3.48 -17.26
CA THR A 240 -5.15 -4.04 -16.39
C THR A 240 -3.97 -3.07 -16.31
N GLY A 241 -3.09 -3.28 -15.32
CA GLY A 241 -1.82 -2.55 -15.26
C GLY A 241 -1.91 -1.15 -14.69
N GLY A 242 -2.91 -0.83 -13.85
CA GLY A 242 -2.99 0.46 -13.16
C GLY A 242 -1.72 0.72 -12.35
N ASN A 243 -0.93 1.73 -12.76
CA ASN A 243 0.39 1.97 -12.19
C ASN A 243 0.52 3.33 -11.51
N ARG A 244 -0.08 4.36 -12.06
CA ARG A 244 -0.08 5.72 -11.51
C ARG A 244 -1.49 6.27 -11.51
N ALA A 245 -1.82 7.04 -10.48
CA ALA A 245 -3.12 7.66 -10.35
C ALA A 245 -2.95 9.10 -9.90
N VAL A 246 -3.58 10.04 -10.60
CA VAL A 246 -3.51 11.47 -10.30
C VAL A 246 -4.88 12.11 -10.42
N PHE A 247 -5.22 12.94 -9.45
CA PHE A 247 -6.41 13.76 -9.51
C PHE A 247 -6.13 15.08 -10.24
N THR A 248 -7.14 15.58 -10.96
CA THR A 248 -7.13 16.95 -11.47
C THR A 248 -7.11 17.97 -10.32
N ASP A 249 -6.66 19.20 -10.60
CA ASP A 249 -6.57 20.27 -9.60
C ASP A 249 -7.94 20.62 -8.97
N ASP A 250 -9.03 20.51 -9.75
CA ASP A 250 -10.40 20.69 -9.25
C ASP A 250 -10.88 19.52 -8.38
N GLY A 251 -10.11 18.42 -8.33
CA GLY A 251 -10.40 17.23 -7.55
C GLY A 251 -11.60 16.41 -8.01
N LYS A 252 -12.12 16.63 -9.23
CA LYS A 252 -13.32 15.93 -9.73
C LYS A 252 -13.03 14.77 -10.66
N THR A 253 -11.82 14.65 -11.15
CA THR A 253 -11.43 13.60 -12.09
C THR A 253 -10.15 12.91 -11.60
N LEU A 254 -10.16 11.59 -11.63
CA LEU A 254 -8.99 10.74 -11.41
C LEU A 254 -8.54 10.17 -12.75
N PHE A 255 -7.29 10.38 -13.10
CA PHE A 255 -6.64 9.69 -14.21
C PHE A 255 -5.81 8.52 -13.67
N VAL A 256 -5.94 7.37 -14.32
CA VAL A 256 -5.15 6.16 -14.02
C VAL A 256 -4.35 5.80 -15.25
N GLY A 257 -3.03 5.89 -15.15
CA GLY A 257 -2.10 5.44 -16.17
C GLY A 257 -1.87 3.94 -16.06
N HIS A 258 -1.95 3.24 -17.19
CA HIS A 258 -1.80 1.79 -17.28
C HIS A 258 -0.51 1.43 -17.99
N THR A 259 0.08 0.29 -17.61
CA THR A 259 1.32 -0.23 -18.20
C THR A 259 1.16 -1.68 -18.64
N VAL A 260 1.95 -2.07 -19.64
CA VAL A 260 2.07 -3.46 -20.07
C VAL A 260 3.14 -4.16 -19.25
N ARG A 261 2.82 -5.36 -18.79
CA ARG A 261 3.79 -6.28 -18.19
C ARG A 261 4.03 -7.48 -19.10
N GLY A 262 5.27 -7.92 -19.21
CA GLY A 262 5.63 -9.06 -20.05
C GLY A 262 4.96 -10.39 -19.69
N TRP A 263 4.40 -10.51 -18.48
CA TRP A 263 3.68 -11.71 -18.00
C TRP A 263 2.21 -11.47 -17.68
N GLY A 264 1.70 -10.25 -17.90
CA GLY A 264 0.30 -9.87 -17.65
C GLY A 264 -0.50 -9.74 -18.92
N LYS A 265 -1.82 -9.54 -18.79
CA LYS A 265 -2.64 -9.11 -19.92
C LYS A 265 -2.23 -7.69 -20.33
N PRO A 266 -2.20 -7.39 -21.63
CA PRO A 266 -1.99 -6.03 -22.11
C PRO A 266 -3.00 -5.06 -21.48
N GLY A 267 -2.52 -3.91 -21.03
CA GLY A 267 -3.34 -2.93 -20.32
C GLY A 267 -2.88 -1.49 -20.52
N GLU A 268 -2.04 -1.21 -21.52
CA GLU A 268 -1.56 0.16 -21.80
C GLU A 268 -2.70 1.13 -22.04
N GLY A 269 -2.51 2.37 -21.65
CA GLY A 269 -3.44 3.47 -21.89
C GLY A 269 -3.70 4.33 -20.65
N LEU A 270 -4.74 5.14 -20.77
CA LEU A 270 -5.18 6.06 -19.73
C LEU A 270 -6.67 5.84 -19.49
N THR A 271 -7.06 5.66 -18.23
CA THR A 271 -8.47 5.65 -17.80
C THR A 271 -8.80 6.95 -17.08
N ARG A 272 -9.89 7.58 -17.47
CA ARG A 272 -10.47 8.76 -16.81
C ARG A 272 -11.69 8.34 -16.00
N ILE A 273 -11.71 8.68 -14.72
CA ILE A 273 -12.81 8.44 -13.78
C ILE A 273 -13.29 9.80 -13.29
N THR A 274 -14.50 10.19 -13.65
CA THR A 274 -15.07 11.50 -13.28
C THR A 274 -16.19 11.30 -12.27
N TYR A 275 -16.15 12.05 -11.16
CA TYR A 275 -17.23 12.09 -10.19
C TYR A 275 -18.39 12.95 -10.72
N LEU A 276 -19.58 12.34 -10.81
CA LEU A 276 -20.77 12.96 -11.39
C LEU A 276 -21.75 13.52 -10.34
N GLY A 277 -21.31 13.61 -9.06
CA GLY A 277 -22.12 14.21 -8.00
C GLY A 277 -23.07 13.24 -7.29
N LYS A 278 -23.16 11.98 -7.71
CA LYS A 278 -23.97 10.97 -7.02
C LYS A 278 -23.10 10.17 -6.05
N GLU A 279 -23.39 10.27 -4.76
CA GLU A 279 -22.72 9.49 -3.73
C GLU A 279 -23.32 8.07 -3.63
N PRO A 280 -22.50 7.01 -3.65
CA PRO A 280 -22.99 5.65 -3.46
C PRO A 280 -23.35 5.42 -1.99
N PHE A 281 -24.31 4.54 -1.72
CA PHE A 281 -24.50 3.98 -0.38
C PHE A 281 -23.40 2.95 -0.13
N ASP A 282 -22.46 3.26 0.75
CA ASP A 282 -21.29 2.42 1.06
C ASP A 282 -20.81 2.67 2.50
N VAL A 283 -19.98 1.76 3.02
CA VAL A 283 -19.26 2.00 4.26
C VAL A 283 -18.18 3.05 4.03
N LYS A 284 -18.35 4.23 4.64
CA LYS A 284 -17.41 5.34 4.55
C LYS A 284 -16.15 5.09 5.39
N HIS A 285 -16.31 4.59 6.61
CA HIS A 285 -15.21 4.25 7.51
C HIS A 285 -15.48 2.94 8.25
N VAL A 286 -14.42 2.17 8.46
CA VAL A 286 -14.37 1.09 9.45
C VAL A 286 -13.38 1.52 10.50
N LYS A 287 -13.85 1.70 11.74
CA LYS A 287 -13.02 2.07 12.90
C LYS A 287 -13.03 0.97 13.94
N LEU A 288 -11.92 0.84 14.66
CA LEU A 288 -11.82 -0.04 15.81
C LEU A 288 -12.48 0.63 17.02
N SER A 289 -13.33 -0.11 17.71
CA SER A 289 -13.85 0.24 19.03
C SER A 289 -13.30 -0.70 20.10
N GLU A 290 -13.63 -0.47 21.38
CA GLU A 290 -13.20 -1.34 22.47
C GLU A 290 -13.74 -2.78 22.33
N THR A 291 -14.91 -2.91 21.73
CA THR A 291 -15.63 -4.18 21.64
C THR A 291 -15.74 -4.75 20.23
N GLY A 292 -15.23 -4.04 19.20
CA GLY A 292 -15.39 -4.52 17.84
C GLY A 292 -15.05 -3.47 16.79
N PHE A 293 -15.98 -3.27 15.85
CA PHE A 293 -15.79 -2.35 14.72
C PHE A 293 -17.03 -1.47 14.52
N ASP A 294 -16.81 -0.20 14.30
CA ASP A 294 -17.84 0.76 13.91
C ASP A 294 -17.77 0.94 12.38
N LEU A 295 -18.85 0.56 11.71
CA LEU A 295 -19.03 0.74 10.28
C LEU A 295 -19.88 1.99 10.03
N LYS A 296 -19.26 3.11 9.71
CA LYS A 296 -19.96 4.34 9.35
C LYS A 296 -20.26 4.37 7.87
N PHE A 297 -21.51 4.59 7.50
CA PHE A 297 -21.98 4.64 6.12
C PHE A 297 -21.93 6.07 5.54
N THR A 298 -22.03 6.17 4.23
CA THR A 298 -22.12 7.46 3.51
C THR A 298 -23.45 8.16 3.74
N HIS A 299 -24.51 7.39 3.94
CA HIS A 299 -25.89 7.82 4.20
C HIS A 299 -26.51 7.00 5.32
N SER A 300 -27.60 7.51 5.90
CA SER A 300 -28.43 6.72 6.81
C SER A 300 -29.02 5.50 6.11
N PHE A 301 -29.10 4.40 6.82
CA PHE A 301 -29.67 3.15 6.33
C PHE A 301 -31.06 2.88 6.90
N ASP A 302 -31.88 2.17 6.14
CA ASP A 302 -33.17 1.68 6.64
C ASP A 302 -32.93 0.63 7.73
N LYS A 303 -33.25 0.99 8.97
CA LYS A 303 -33.07 0.09 10.13
C LYS A 303 -33.82 -1.23 10.00
N LYS A 304 -34.93 -1.27 9.25
CA LYS A 304 -35.67 -2.50 8.98
C LYS A 304 -34.91 -3.47 8.08
N SER A 305 -33.97 -2.95 7.27
CA SER A 305 -33.12 -3.77 6.39
C SER A 305 -31.92 -4.38 7.12
N LEU A 306 -31.63 -3.96 8.36
CA LEU A 306 -30.52 -4.47 9.15
C LEU A 306 -30.86 -5.84 9.75
N ALA A 307 -30.08 -6.84 9.42
CA ALA A 307 -30.20 -8.18 9.97
C ALA A 307 -28.86 -8.68 10.50
N SER A 308 -28.75 -8.91 11.80
CA SER A 308 -27.50 -9.33 12.47
C SER A 308 -26.88 -10.60 11.85
N LYS A 309 -27.70 -11.53 11.41
CA LYS A 309 -27.28 -12.78 10.74
C LYS A 309 -26.52 -12.55 9.42
N ASP A 310 -26.62 -11.37 8.84
CA ASP A 310 -25.95 -11.03 7.59
C ASP A 310 -24.48 -10.65 7.80
N PHE A 311 -24.06 -10.45 9.04
CA PHE A 311 -22.69 -10.04 9.37
C PHE A 311 -21.87 -11.24 9.85
N SER A 312 -20.71 -11.40 9.28
CA SER A 312 -19.72 -12.37 9.72
C SER A 312 -18.33 -11.77 9.78
N VAL A 313 -17.53 -12.26 10.72
CA VAL A 313 -16.14 -11.82 10.87
C VAL A 313 -15.26 -13.06 10.94
N ARG A 314 -14.21 -13.09 10.15
CA ARG A 314 -13.13 -14.07 10.27
C ARG A 314 -11.80 -13.35 10.44
N SER A 315 -10.87 -13.98 11.11
CA SER A 315 -9.53 -13.39 11.26
C SER A 315 -8.44 -14.36 10.85
N PHE A 316 -7.27 -13.82 10.53
CA PHE A 316 -6.09 -14.58 10.16
C PHE A 316 -4.83 -13.76 10.38
N ARG A 317 -3.67 -14.40 10.24
CA ARG A 317 -2.35 -13.76 10.30
C ARG A 317 -1.59 -13.97 9.01
N TYR A 318 -0.61 -13.13 8.76
CA TYR A 318 0.42 -13.34 7.76
C TYR A 318 1.79 -13.44 8.44
N GLU A 319 2.68 -14.25 7.85
CA GLU A 319 4.07 -14.37 8.23
C GLU A 319 4.94 -14.03 7.03
N ASP A 320 5.69 -12.94 7.14
CA ASP A 320 6.66 -12.55 6.12
C ASP A 320 7.94 -13.33 6.32
N LYS A 321 8.25 -14.20 5.39
CA LYS A 321 9.43 -15.04 5.39
C LYS A 321 10.04 -15.16 4.00
N TRP A 322 11.10 -15.90 3.92
CA TRP A 322 11.86 -16.16 2.71
C TRP A 322 11.02 -16.57 1.48
N SER A 323 9.91 -17.27 1.66
CA SER A 323 9.07 -17.73 0.55
C SER A 323 8.41 -16.58 -0.21
N TYR A 324 8.12 -16.82 -1.49
CA TYR A 324 7.39 -15.87 -2.33
C TYR A 324 5.91 -15.84 -1.96
N GLY A 325 5.47 -14.80 -1.28
CA GLY A 325 4.13 -14.71 -0.73
C GLY A 325 3.89 -15.70 0.42
N GLY A 326 2.74 -15.59 1.04
CA GLY A 326 2.34 -16.49 2.13
C GLY A 326 0.82 -16.68 2.19
N PRO A 327 0.35 -17.82 2.70
CA PRO A 327 -1.07 -18.06 2.93
C PRO A 327 -1.58 -17.24 4.13
N GLN A 328 -2.88 -17.13 4.23
CA GLN A 328 -3.56 -16.73 5.45
C GLN A 328 -3.41 -17.87 6.48
N LEU A 329 -2.76 -17.58 7.59
CA LEU A 329 -2.47 -18.52 8.69
C LEU A 329 -3.43 -18.32 9.86
N ASP A 330 -3.57 -19.32 10.71
CA ASP A 330 -4.37 -19.27 11.95
C ASP A 330 -5.74 -18.64 11.71
N LYS A 331 -6.48 -19.18 10.72
CA LYS A 331 -7.82 -18.71 10.37
C LYS A 331 -8.81 -19.05 11.45
N ARG A 332 -9.61 -18.06 11.86
CA ARG A 332 -10.67 -18.21 12.87
C ARG A 332 -11.95 -17.56 12.36
N ASN A 333 -13.08 -18.17 12.65
CA ASN A 333 -14.37 -17.52 12.58
C ASN A 333 -14.58 -16.82 13.93
N GLU A 334 -14.67 -15.51 13.91
CA GLU A 334 -14.84 -14.73 15.13
C GLU A 334 -16.32 -14.69 15.52
N LYS A 335 -16.57 -14.70 16.82
CA LYS A 335 -17.96 -14.62 17.32
C LYS A 335 -18.42 -13.17 17.30
N VAL A 336 -19.37 -12.86 16.42
CA VAL A 336 -20.15 -11.62 16.46
C VAL A 336 -21.17 -11.74 17.58
N THR A 337 -21.09 -10.87 18.58
CA THR A 337 -21.95 -10.91 19.77
C THR A 337 -23.20 -10.06 19.61
N SER A 338 -23.09 -8.92 18.94
CA SER A 338 -24.23 -8.10 18.54
C SER A 338 -23.92 -7.25 17.32
N VAL A 339 -24.97 -6.81 16.65
CA VAL A 339 -24.95 -5.85 15.54
C VAL A 339 -26.03 -4.81 15.83
N GLU A 340 -25.60 -3.60 16.07
CA GLU A 340 -26.47 -2.54 16.59
C GLU A 340 -26.39 -1.31 15.69
N SER A 341 -27.52 -0.60 15.55
CA SER A 341 -27.56 0.69 14.85
C SER A 341 -27.24 1.80 15.82
N ASN A 342 -26.28 2.65 15.47
CA ASN A 342 -25.96 3.89 16.18
C ASN A 342 -26.05 5.09 15.22
N GLU A 343 -26.62 6.21 15.69
CA GLU A 343 -26.74 7.50 14.96
C GLU A 343 -27.35 7.42 13.55
N GLY A 344 -28.05 6.33 13.19
CA GLY A 344 -28.74 6.17 11.90
C GLY A 344 -27.83 5.87 10.69
N ASP A 345 -26.55 6.20 10.76
CA ASP A 345 -25.56 5.97 9.70
C ASP A 345 -24.39 5.08 10.14
N THR A 346 -24.43 4.54 11.35
CA THR A 346 -23.35 3.72 11.91
C THR A 346 -23.87 2.38 12.43
N ILE A 347 -23.22 1.31 12.05
CA ILE A 347 -23.43 -0.04 12.60
C ILE A 347 -22.25 -0.35 13.53
N VAL A 348 -22.57 -0.65 14.78
CA VAL A 348 -21.63 -1.17 15.79
C VAL A 348 -21.64 -2.70 15.70
N LEU A 349 -20.50 -3.27 15.31
CA LEU A 349 -20.30 -4.69 15.18
C LEU A 349 -19.43 -5.21 16.33
N ASN A 350 -20.05 -5.77 17.35
CA ASN A 350 -19.35 -6.29 18.52
C ASN A 350 -18.76 -7.69 18.21
N VAL A 351 -17.46 -7.84 18.44
CA VAL A 351 -16.69 -9.05 18.12
C VAL A 351 -15.92 -9.50 19.36
N GLN A 352 -16.09 -10.76 19.74
CA GLN A 352 -15.44 -11.29 20.95
C GLN A 352 -13.93 -11.49 20.73
N ASN A 353 -13.14 -11.16 21.76
CA ASN A 353 -11.71 -11.49 21.83
C ASN A 353 -10.85 -10.95 20.66
N LEU A 354 -10.95 -9.65 20.38
CA LEU A 354 -10.04 -9.02 19.43
C LEU A 354 -8.57 -9.17 19.86
N GLU A 355 -7.70 -9.48 18.91
CA GLU A 355 -6.29 -9.76 19.13
C GLU A 355 -5.41 -8.94 18.17
N ALA A 356 -4.44 -8.21 18.70
CA ALA A 356 -3.48 -7.46 17.88
C ALA A 356 -2.59 -8.38 17.03
N GLY A 357 -2.15 -7.88 15.87
CA GLY A 357 -1.35 -8.63 14.91
C GLY A 357 -2.17 -9.56 14.00
N ARG A 358 -3.46 -9.37 13.93
CA ARG A 358 -4.37 -10.10 13.05
C ARG A 358 -5.01 -9.17 12.00
N VAL A 359 -5.47 -9.79 10.94
CA VAL A 359 -6.30 -9.16 9.92
C VAL A 359 -7.71 -9.69 10.10
N TYR A 360 -8.67 -8.78 10.22
CA TYR A 360 -10.10 -9.09 10.40
C TYR A 360 -10.83 -8.86 9.08
N TRP A 361 -11.42 -9.92 8.56
CA TRP A 361 -12.26 -9.86 7.37
C TRP A 361 -13.71 -9.75 7.81
N ILE A 362 -14.28 -8.59 7.60
CA ILE A 362 -15.69 -8.27 7.88
C ILE A 362 -16.46 -8.50 6.59
N GLU A 363 -17.48 -9.34 6.62
CA GLU A 363 -18.32 -9.64 5.47
C GLU A 363 -19.79 -9.41 5.79
N ILE A 364 -20.45 -8.66 4.92
CA ILE A 364 -21.91 -8.52 4.89
C ILE A 364 -22.41 -9.45 3.80
N SER A 365 -23.35 -10.33 4.13
CA SER A 365 -23.88 -11.36 3.22
C SER A 365 -24.24 -10.78 1.84
N LYS A 366 -23.90 -11.49 0.79
CA LYS A 366 -24.34 -11.14 -0.58
C LYS A 366 -25.84 -11.00 -0.69
N ASN A 367 -26.58 -11.78 0.11
CA ASN A 367 -28.05 -11.81 0.15
C ASN A 367 -28.65 -10.76 1.11
N SER A 368 -27.81 -9.98 1.80
CA SER A 368 -28.27 -8.93 2.69
C SER A 368 -29.12 -7.91 1.95
N LYS A 369 -30.21 -7.54 2.58
CA LYS A 369 -31.13 -6.48 2.11
C LYS A 369 -30.79 -5.10 2.63
N LEU A 370 -29.63 -4.95 3.29
CA LEU A 370 -29.19 -3.67 3.82
C LEU A 370 -29.14 -2.62 2.71
N MET A 371 -29.87 -1.53 2.89
CA MET A 371 -30.03 -0.44 1.95
C MET A 371 -30.09 0.91 2.67
N SER A 372 -29.84 1.99 1.93
CA SER A 372 -30.06 3.35 2.44
C SER A 372 -31.55 3.61 2.69
N GLU A 373 -31.88 4.68 3.45
CA GLU A 373 -33.27 5.14 3.61
C GLU A 373 -33.92 5.50 2.26
N SER A 374 -33.13 5.89 1.26
CA SER A 374 -33.61 6.15 -0.12
C SER A 374 -33.74 4.88 -0.98
N GLY A 375 -33.46 3.69 -0.42
CA GLY A 375 -33.58 2.39 -1.10
C GLY A 375 -32.38 2.01 -1.96
N GLU A 376 -31.22 2.69 -1.83
CA GLU A 376 -30.02 2.33 -2.58
C GLU A 376 -29.33 1.11 -1.95
N PRO A 377 -28.94 0.12 -2.75
CA PRO A 377 -28.24 -1.07 -2.23
C PRO A 377 -26.81 -0.75 -1.81
N LEU A 378 -26.33 -1.48 -0.81
CA LEU A 378 -24.94 -1.37 -0.35
C LEU A 378 -23.95 -1.79 -1.45
N MET A 379 -23.00 -0.90 -1.77
CA MET A 379 -22.03 -1.11 -2.85
C MET A 379 -20.98 -2.17 -2.49
N ASN A 380 -20.29 -2.01 -1.38
CA ASN A 380 -19.26 -2.94 -0.91
C ASN A 380 -19.74 -3.74 0.30
N LYS A 381 -19.50 -5.05 0.26
CA LYS A 381 -19.91 -5.99 1.31
C LYS A 381 -18.74 -6.69 2.00
N GLN A 382 -17.51 -6.35 1.65
CA GLN A 382 -16.30 -6.97 2.18
C GLN A 382 -15.28 -5.90 2.55
N PHE A 383 -14.77 -6.00 3.77
CA PHE A 383 -13.78 -5.09 4.35
C PHE A 383 -12.72 -5.90 5.08
N CYS A 384 -11.48 -5.46 5.00
CA CYS A 384 -10.36 -6.15 5.62
C CYS A 384 -9.60 -5.19 6.52
N TYR A 385 -9.74 -5.33 7.85
CA TYR A 385 -9.13 -4.46 8.84
C TYR A 385 -7.83 -5.07 9.37
N THR A 386 -6.72 -4.34 9.30
CA THR A 386 -5.44 -4.71 9.89
C THR A 386 -5.36 -4.16 11.31
N LEU A 387 -5.39 -5.04 12.30
CA LEU A 387 -5.39 -4.67 13.70
C LEU A 387 -3.98 -4.81 14.28
N ASN A 388 -3.28 -3.70 14.47
CA ASN A 388 -1.95 -3.64 15.07
C ASN A 388 -1.98 -3.29 16.57
N GLN A 389 -2.91 -2.42 16.96
CA GLN A 389 -3.08 -1.91 18.33
C GLN A 389 -4.55 -1.98 18.70
N LEU A 390 -4.84 -2.43 19.92
CA LEU A 390 -6.19 -2.38 20.52
C LEU A 390 -6.48 -0.96 21.03
N VAL A 391 -7.75 -0.57 21.08
CA VAL A 391 -8.20 0.59 21.87
C VAL A 391 -7.97 0.24 23.35
N LYS A 392 -7.43 1.19 24.12
CA LYS A 392 -7.24 1.04 25.58
C LYS A 392 -8.47 1.50 26.30
#